data_0f47f615a87753fed782c718cea3fb56
#
_entry.id   0f47f615a87753fed782c718cea3fb56
#
_cell.length_a   1.000
_cell.length_b   1.000
_cell.length_c   1.000
_cell.angle_alpha   90.00
_cell.angle_beta   90.00
_cell.angle_gamma   90.00
#
_symmetry.space_group_name_H-M   'P 1'
#
loop_
_entity.id
_entity.type
_entity.pdbx_description
1 polymer ?
#
loop_
_entity_poly.entity_id
_entity_poly.type
_entity_poly.pdbx_seq_one_letter_code
_entity_poly.pdbx_strand_id
1 'polypeptide(L)'
;HEIDAPFQLGAVKVVPFALGELARWGEALDGDSLDRAYINTGVRASLPMWATYDDVRDPLFNLNGLAHKVVFDAEFTYADASANYEELPMYDFIDDTSIIEMIRRLQSGALPPTITGEKFDPRNYLFRNGIQGWVTSPSAEIVDDLMALRMGMRHRLQTKRGPVGNQHIVDWFAFDMNATLFPDPNRDNFGQEVGLIDYDMRWNIGDRFSIVSDGFADTFGDGLKTVSGGVVMNRPTRGNIYAGVRSITGPITSNVVMGSYSYRLSEKWITTASAAYDFDSGGDIGQTATVTRIGESMLMTVGFNVDHSKNSVGVNFMLEPRFLPNLRVTKTTGIDIPPAGAMGLE
;
A
#
# COMPACT_ATOMS: atom_id res chain seq x y z
N HIS A 1 21.31 15.30 4.66
CA HIS A 1 20.82 16.65 4.89
C HIS A 1 20.08 17.14 3.64
N GLU A 2 18.87 17.66 3.82
CA GLU A 2 18.09 18.28 2.75
C GLU A 2 17.90 19.78 3.08
N ILE A 3 17.98 20.61 2.05
CA ILE A 3 17.65 22.04 2.11
C ILE A 3 16.59 22.27 1.05
N ASP A 4 15.50 22.92 1.42
CA ASP A 4 14.44 23.31 0.52
C ASP A 4 14.10 24.80 0.63
N ALA A 5 13.57 25.39 -0.45
CA ALA A 5 13.22 26.80 -0.53
C ALA A 5 11.80 26.96 -1.12
N PRO A 6 10.74 26.82 -0.31
CA PRO A 6 9.38 26.92 -0.80
C PRO A 6 9.01 28.36 -1.19
N PHE A 7 8.41 28.52 -2.37
CA PHE A 7 7.81 29.78 -2.82
C PHE A 7 6.52 29.53 -3.61
N GLN A 8 5.78 30.58 -3.92
CA GLN A 8 4.50 30.49 -4.59
C GLN A 8 4.48 31.31 -5.87
N LEU A 9 4.05 30.68 -6.97
CA LEU A 9 3.83 31.31 -8.28
C LEU A 9 2.33 31.24 -8.60
N GLY A 10 1.58 32.28 -8.24
CA GLY A 10 0.13 32.27 -8.35
C GLY A 10 -0.49 31.17 -7.48
N ALA A 11 -1.20 30.25 -8.09
CA ALA A 11 -1.80 29.11 -7.41
C ALA A 11 -0.84 27.92 -7.23
N VAL A 12 0.32 27.94 -7.89
CA VAL A 12 1.30 26.84 -7.84
C VAL A 12 2.26 27.06 -6.70
N LYS A 13 2.38 26.09 -5.79
CA LYS A 13 3.48 26.01 -4.83
C LYS A 13 4.67 25.33 -5.50
N VAL A 14 5.84 25.94 -5.40
CA VAL A 14 7.10 25.42 -5.98
C VAL A 14 8.14 25.31 -4.87
N VAL A 15 8.84 24.18 -4.81
CA VAL A 15 9.83 23.89 -3.78
C VAL A 15 11.07 23.29 -4.44
N PRO A 16 12.05 24.12 -4.86
CA PRO A 16 13.39 23.60 -5.16
C PRO A 16 14.00 22.98 -3.92
N PHE A 17 14.74 21.90 -4.10
CA PHE A 17 15.43 21.21 -3.02
C PHE A 17 16.81 20.72 -3.47
N ALA A 18 17.70 20.55 -2.49
CA ALA A 18 18.97 19.87 -2.65
C ALA A 18 19.25 19.04 -1.41
N LEU A 19 19.64 17.79 -1.64
CA LEU A 19 19.94 16.80 -0.60
C LEU A 19 21.35 16.27 -0.81
N GLY A 20 22.10 16.07 0.27
CA GLY A 20 23.40 15.44 0.25
C GLY A 20 23.54 14.44 1.38
N GLU A 21 24.18 13.30 1.07
CA GLU A 21 24.47 12.24 2.01
C GLU A 21 25.90 11.75 1.84
N LEU A 22 26.53 11.42 2.96
CA LEU A 22 27.77 10.66 3.01
C LEU A 22 27.53 9.43 3.86
N ALA A 23 27.74 8.26 3.29
CA ALA A 23 27.55 6.98 3.95
C ALA A 23 28.80 6.11 3.84
N ARG A 24 29.03 5.25 4.82
CA ARG A 24 30.11 4.28 4.81
C ARG A 24 29.65 2.93 5.30
N TRP A 25 29.94 1.92 4.56
CA TRP A 25 29.77 0.51 4.93
C TRP A 25 31.11 -0.09 5.29
N GLY A 26 31.19 -0.76 6.43
CA GLY A 26 32.43 -1.39 6.89
C GLY A 26 32.81 -2.61 6.07
N GLU A 27 31.83 -3.26 5.44
CA GLU A 27 31.97 -4.44 4.62
C GLU A 27 30.91 -4.39 3.52
N ALA A 28 31.33 -4.33 2.25
CA ALA A 28 30.48 -4.39 1.07
C ALA A 28 30.40 -5.84 0.53
N LEU A 29 29.81 -6.03 -0.65
CA LEU A 29 29.64 -7.36 -1.25
C LEU A 29 30.96 -8.06 -1.61
N ASP A 30 32.02 -7.30 -1.84
CA ASP A 30 33.39 -7.79 -2.11
C ASP A 30 34.22 -8.03 -0.82
N GLY A 31 33.67 -7.67 0.36
CA GLY A 31 34.32 -7.79 1.65
C GLY A 31 35.17 -6.58 2.06
N ASP A 32 35.29 -5.58 1.19
CA ASP A 32 35.99 -4.32 1.47
C ASP A 32 35.04 -3.24 1.99
N SER A 33 35.60 -2.16 2.54
CA SER A 33 34.77 -1.00 2.97
C SER A 33 34.39 -0.16 1.76
N LEU A 34 33.13 0.29 1.72
CA LEU A 34 32.58 1.15 0.68
C LEU A 34 32.17 2.50 1.25
N ASP A 35 32.61 3.58 0.62
CA ASP A 35 32.20 4.94 0.90
C ASP A 35 31.30 5.45 -0.24
N ARG A 36 30.15 6.05 0.08
CA ARG A 36 29.25 6.65 -0.89
C ARG A 36 29.04 8.14 -0.57
N ALA A 37 29.25 8.99 -1.55
CA ALA A 37 28.71 10.34 -1.60
C ALA A 37 27.50 10.35 -2.53
N TYR A 38 26.41 10.92 -2.08
CA TYR A 38 25.17 11.03 -2.83
C TYR A 38 24.67 12.47 -2.81
N ILE A 39 24.26 12.96 -3.96
CA ILE A 39 23.59 14.23 -4.12
C ILE A 39 22.27 14.03 -4.87
N ASN A 40 21.23 14.73 -4.42
CA ASN A 40 19.96 14.77 -5.12
C ASN A 40 19.44 16.20 -5.13
N THR A 41 19.10 16.70 -6.31
CA THR A 41 18.56 18.06 -6.47
C THR A 41 17.35 18.03 -7.38
N GLY A 42 16.42 18.94 -7.16
CA GLY A 42 15.21 18.96 -7.98
C GLY A 42 14.24 20.04 -7.60
N VAL A 43 13.04 19.90 -8.14
CA VAL A 43 11.93 20.84 -7.93
C VAL A 43 10.64 20.04 -7.73
N ARG A 44 9.94 20.33 -6.65
CA ARG A 44 8.58 19.87 -6.39
C ARG A 44 7.59 20.99 -6.70
N ALA A 45 6.51 20.67 -7.39
CA ALA A 45 5.43 21.62 -7.68
C ALA A 45 4.08 21.01 -7.32
N SER A 46 3.16 21.81 -6.80
CA SER A 46 1.79 21.39 -6.56
C SER A 46 0.79 22.48 -6.90
N LEU A 47 -0.31 22.08 -7.55
CA LEU A 47 -1.40 22.96 -7.97
C LEU A 47 -2.72 22.41 -7.37
N PRO A 48 -3.20 22.97 -6.26
CA PRO A 48 -4.51 22.64 -5.72
C PRO A 48 -5.60 23.42 -6.46
N MET A 49 -6.69 22.72 -6.82
CA MET A 49 -7.90 23.29 -7.37
C MET A 49 -9.10 22.75 -6.63
N TRP A 50 -10.15 23.58 -6.47
CA TRP A 50 -11.40 23.14 -5.85
C TRP A 50 -12.61 23.90 -6.37
N ALA A 51 -13.76 23.23 -6.33
CA ALA A 51 -15.06 23.81 -6.59
C ALA A 51 -16.09 23.22 -5.61
N THR A 52 -17.13 23.98 -5.29
CA THR A 52 -18.24 23.53 -4.43
C THR A 52 -19.56 23.61 -5.17
N TYR A 53 -20.42 22.62 -4.94
CA TYR A 53 -21.73 22.47 -5.54
C TYR A 53 -22.72 22.16 -4.42
N ASP A 54 -23.22 23.21 -3.75
CA ASP A 54 -24.04 23.05 -2.54
C ASP A 54 -25.44 22.49 -2.82
N ASP A 55 -25.93 22.59 -4.07
CA ASP A 55 -27.26 22.12 -4.48
C ASP A 55 -27.31 20.63 -4.84
N VAL A 56 -26.17 19.97 -4.95
CA VAL A 56 -26.13 18.53 -5.27
C VAL A 56 -26.71 17.73 -4.12
N ARG A 57 -27.81 17.02 -4.40
CA ARG A 57 -28.52 16.14 -3.47
C ARG A 57 -28.85 14.83 -4.17
N ASP A 58 -28.45 13.72 -3.60
CA ASP A 58 -28.83 12.40 -4.07
C ASP A 58 -28.98 11.42 -2.90
N PRO A 59 -30.20 10.98 -2.59
CA PRO A 59 -30.44 10.04 -1.49
C PRO A 59 -29.87 8.64 -1.74
N LEU A 60 -29.79 8.18 -3.01
CA LEU A 60 -29.28 6.87 -3.35
C LEU A 60 -27.78 6.77 -3.06
N PHE A 61 -27.04 7.81 -3.43
CA PHE A 61 -25.60 7.90 -3.21
C PHE A 61 -25.23 8.63 -1.92
N ASN A 62 -26.21 8.98 -1.09
CA ASN A 62 -26.02 9.69 0.18
C ASN A 62 -25.19 10.98 0.01
N LEU A 63 -25.55 11.79 -1.01
CA LEU A 63 -24.95 13.08 -1.30
C LEU A 63 -25.75 14.21 -0.69
N ASN A 64 -25.06 15.14 -0.03
CA ASN A 64 -25.63 16.34 0.58
C ASN A 64 -24.63 17.51 0.44
N GLY A 65 -24.66 18.17 -0.72
CA GLY A 65 -23.62 19.06 -1.19
C GLY A 65 -22.42 18.27 -1.69
N LEU A 66 -21.67 18.85 -2.62
CA LEU A 66 -20.47 18.24 -3.18
C LEU A 66 -19.34 19.28 -3.19
N ALA A 67 -18.18 18.92 -2.67
CA ALA A 67 -16.94 19.65 -2.87
C ALA A 67 -16.00 18.81 -3.71
N HIS A 68 -15.54 19.35 -4.83
CA HIS A 68 -14.58 18.72 -5.72
C HIS A 68 -13.22 19.35 -5.48
N LYS A 69 -12.24 18.55 -5.10
CA LYS A 69 -10.86 18.96 -4.88
C LYS A 69 -9.96 18.11 -5.76
N VAL A 70 -9.04 18.76 -6.47
CA VAL A 70 -7.99 18.10 -7.25
C VAL A 70 -6.68 18.76 -6.91
N VAL A 71 -5.65 17.96 -6.66
CA VAL A 71 -4.28 18.43 -6.53
C VAL A 71 -3.46 17.75 -7.61
N PHE A 72 -2.85 18.53 -8.48
CA PHE A 72 -1.80 18.06 -9.38
C PHE A 72 -0.47 18.30 -8.69
N ASP A 73 0.37 17.29 -8.65
CA ASP A 73 1.73 17.37 -8.15
C ASP A 73 2.72 16.88 -9.21
N ALA A 74 3.90 17.48 -9.21
CA ALA A 74 5.00 17.08 -10.06
C ALA A 74 6.30 17.22 -9.26
N GLU A 75 7.21 16.26 -9.43
CA GLU A 75 8.55 16.28 -8.87
C GLU A 75 9.55 15.91 -9.96
N PHE A 76 10.44 16.84 -10.27
CA PHE A 76 11.62 16.55 -11.08
C PHE A 76 12.80 16.35 -10.14
N THR A 77 13.55 15.28 -10.35
CA THR A 77 14.73 14.91 -9.57
C THR A 77 15.91 14.58 -10.47
N TYR A 78 17.08 15.00 -10.03
CA TYR A 78 18.38 14.58 -10.55
C TYR A 78 19.24 14.13 -9.39
N ALA A 79 19.65 12.89 -9.43
CA ALA A 79 20.49 12.28 -8.41
C ALA A 79 21.77 11.72 -9.02
N ASP A 80 22.85 11.76 -8.24
CA ASP A 80 24.18 11.26 -8.61
C ASP A 80 24.80 10.59 -7.36
N ALA A 81 25.27 9.38 -7.53
CA ALA A 81 25.86 8.55 -6.47
C ALA A 81 27.27 8.10 -6.87
N SER A 82 28.25 8.23 -5.96
CA SER A 82 29.62 7.80 -6.22
C SER A 82 29.81 6.27 -6.23
N ALA A 83 28.80 5.51 -5.80
CA ALA A 83 28.78 4.05 -5.82
C ALA A 83 27.38 3.59 -6.23
N ASN A 84 27.33 2.64 -7.16
CA ASN A 84 26.10 2.06 -7.67
C ASN A 84 25.39 1.22 -6.60
N TYR A 85 24.05 1.21 -6.63
CA TYR A 85 23.27 0.45 -5.65
C TYR A 85 23.54 -1.05 -5.68
N GLU A 86 24.02 -1.58 -6.80
CA GLU A 86 24.40 -2.99 -6.97
C GLU A 86 25.64 -3.39 -6.15
N GLU A 87 26.51 -2.43 -5.83
CA GLU A 87 27.71 -2.64 -5.01
C GLU A 87 27.38 -2.71 -3.52
N LEU A 88 26.17 -2.32 -3.13
CA LEU A 88 25.76 -2.20 -1.73
C LEU A 88 25.10 -3.49 -1.23
N PRO A 89 25.42 -3.93 0.00
CA PRO A 89 24.71 -5.03 0.63
C PRO A 89 23.30 -4.59 0.99
N MET A 90 22.31 -5.40 0.66
CA MET A 90 20.91 -5.16 1.02
C MET A 90 20.65 -5.74 2.42
N TYR A 91 20.82 -4.93 3.46
CA TYR A 91 20.59 -5.33 4.85
C TYR A 91 19.10 -5.35 5.23
N ASP A 92 18.34 -4.42 4.69
CA ASP A 92 16.91 -4.31 4.97
C ASP A 92 16.10 -4.68 3.72
N PHE A 93 15.11 -5.56 3.90
CA PHE A 93 14.11 -5.78 2.88
C PHE A 93 13.14 -4.60 2.88
N ILE A 94 12.95 -4.00 1.71
CA ILE A 94 11.90 -3.02 1.54
C ILE A 94 10.58 -3.78 1.53
N ASP A 95 9.74 -3.43 2.50
CA ASP A 95 8.58 -4.21 2.89
C ASP A 95 7.38 -3.92 1.96
N ASP A 96 7.37 -4.60 0.82
CA ASP A 96 6.18 -4.79 0.01
C ASP A 96 5.89 -6.28 -0.10
N THR A 97 4.72 -6.70 0.33
CA THR A 97 4.31 -8.11 0.37
C THR A 97 4.34 -8.77 -1.01
N SER A 98 4.04 -8.03 -2.07
CA SER A 98 4.12 -8.53 -3.46
C SER A 98 5.55 -8.79 -3.90
N ILE A 99 6.49 -7.95 -3.50
CA ILE A 99 7.91 -8.07 -3.79
C ILE A 99 8.54 -9.21 -3.00
N ILE A 100 8.22 -9.33 -1.72
CA ILE A 100 8.66 -10.47 -0.89
C ILE A 100 8.18 -11.79 -1.49
N GLU A 101 6.94 -11.85 -1.96
CA GLU A 101 6.41 -13.04 -2.62
C GLU A 101 7.11 -13.32 -3.94
N MET A 102 7.41 -12.30 -4.73
CA MET A 102 8.20 -12.44 -5.97
C MET A 102 9.61 -12.94 -5.68
N ILE A 103 10.31 -12.35 -4.70
CA ILE A 103 11.64 -12.80 -4.26
C ILE A 103 11.59 -14.27 -3.83
N ARG A 104 10.59 -14.64 -3.03
CA ARG A 104 10.44 -16.01 -2.55
C ARG A 104 10.22 -17.00 -3.71
N ARG A 105 9.43 -16.64 -4.71
CA ARG A 105 9.20 -17.46 -5.90
C ARG A 105 10.44 -17.56 -6.78
N LEU A 106 11.21 -16.48 -6.91
CA LEU A 106 12.51 -16.51 -7.59
C LEU A 106 13.49 -17.45 -6.88
N GLN A 107 13.65 -17.33 -5.57
CA GLN A 107 14.55 -18.16 -4.76
C GLN A 107 14.13 -19.62 -4.72
N SER A 108 12.84 -19.92 -4.75
CA SER A 108 12.33 -21.30 -4.77
C SER A 108 12.39 -21.97 -6.15
N GLY A 109 12.80 -21.24 -7.20
CA GLY A 109 12.79 -21.74 -8.57
C GLY A 109 11.38 -21.92 -9.16
N ALA A 110 10.37 -21.34 -8.54
CA ALA A 110 8.98 -21.42 -9.01
C ALA A 110 8.71 -20.54 -10.23
N LEU A 111 9.62 -19.63 -10.58
CA LEU A 111 9.56 -18.82 -11.79
C LEU A 111 10.47 -19.39 -12.87
N PRO A 112 10.07 -19.34 -14.15
CA PRO A 112 10.94 -19.75 -15.25
C PRO A 112 12.24 -18.95 -15.26
N PRO A 113 13.39 -19.53 -15.65
CA PRO A 113 14.67 -18.84 -15.73
C PRO A 113 14.68 -17.61 -16.63
N THR A 114 13.74 -17.54 -17.59
CA THR A 114 13.56 -16.40 -18.49
C THR A 114 13.03 -15.14 -17.79
N ILE A 115 12.52 -15.28 -16.58
CA ILE A 115 11.97 -14.17 -15.79
C ILE A 115 13.03 -13.55 -14.87
N THR A 116 14.17 -14.19 -14.69
CA THR A 116 15.28 -13.71 -13.84
C THR A 116 16.20 -12.71 -14.55
N GLY A 117 15.65 -11.87 -15.43
CA GLY A 117 16.41 -10.79 -16.03
C GLY A 117 16.47 -9.56 -15.11
N GLU A 118 17.44 -8.67 -15.36
CA GLU A 118 17.61 -7.41 -14.61
C GLU A 118 16.33 -6.60 -14.46
N LYS A 119 15.49 -6.59 -15.50
CA LYS A 119 14.19 -5.89 -15.50
C LYS A 119 13.24 -6.32 -14.37
N PHE A 120 13.34 -7.57 -13.95
CA PHE A 120 12.45 -8.18 -12.96
C PHE A 120 13.14 -8.43 -11.63
N ASP A 121 14.36 -7.93 -11.47
CA ASP A 121 15.00 -7.89 -10.16
C ASP A 121 14.14 -7.07 -9.21
N PRO A 122 13.84 -7.58 -8.01
CA PRO A 122 13.03 -6.85 -7.03
C PRO A 122 13.57 -5.47 -6.68
N ARG A 123 14.90 -5.29 -6.68
CA ARG A 123 15.56 -4.01 -6.41
C ARG A 123 15.22 -2.99 -7.49
N ASN A 124 15.26 -3.39 -8.77
CA ASN A 124 14.90 -2.53 -9.88
C ASN A 124 13.43 -2.12 -9.85
N TYR A 125 12.52 -3.05 -9.50
CA TYR A 125 11.11 -2.71 -9.31
C TYR A 125 10.90 -1.72 -8.18
N LEU A 126 11.57 -1.93 -7.07
CA LEU A 126 11.51 -1.05 -5.91
C LEU A 126 12.03 0.34 -6.25
N PHE A 127 13.18 0.42 -6.91
CA PHE A 127 13.79 1.67 -7.33
C PHE A 127 12.87 2.47 -8.24
N ARG A 128 12.29 1.83 -9.25
CA ARG A 128 11.39 2.46 -10.21
C ARG A 128 10.06 2.88 -9.61
N ASN A 129 9.49 2.07 -8.74
CA ASN A 129 8.19 2.31 -8.09
C ASN A 129 8.32 3.26 -6.90
N GLY A 130 9.38 3.14 -6.15
CA GLY A 130 9.59 3.84 -4.89
C GLY A 130 10.29 5.19 -4.99
N ILE A 131 10.47 5.75 -6.17
CA ILE A 131 11.16 7.04 -6.40
C ILE A 131 10.76 8.11 -5.39
N GLN A 132 9.48 8.18 -5.01
CA GLN A 132 9.02 9.14 -4.03
C GLN A 132 9.55 8.96 -2.62
N GLY A 133 9.58 7.72 -2.17
CA GLY A 133 10.06 7.42 -0.83
C GLY A 133 11.56 7.61 -0.72
N TRP A 134 12.28 7.43 -1.81
CA TRP A 134 13.74 7.30 -1.78
C TRP A 134 14.51 8.52 -2.18
N VAL A 135 13.94 9.33 -3.06
CA VAL A 135 14.50 10.62 -3.40
C VAL A 135 14.61 11.51 -2.15
N THR A 136 13.65 11.39 -1.25
CA THR A 136 13.60 12.17 -0.01
C THR A 136 14.08 11.43 1.23
N SER A 137 14.40 10.14 1.11
CA SER A 137 14.90 9.30 2.22
C SER A 137 16.01 8.39 1.72
N PRO A 138 17.23 8.91 1.55
CA PRO A 138 18.35 8.23 0.93
C PRO A 138 19.01 7.17 1.82
N SER A 139 18.47 6.88 2.98
CA SER A 139 19.02 5.85 3.89
C SER A 139 18.92 4.42 3.35
N ALA A 140 18.28 4.25 2.19
CA ALA A 140 18.16 2.95 1.58
C ALA A 140 19.38 2.61 0.71
N GLU A 141 19.75 1.35 0.71
CA GLU A 141 20.83 0.78 -0.07
C GLU A 141 20.54 0.74 -1.59
N ILE A 142 19.41 1.28 -2.01
CA ILE A 142 18.94 1.26 -3.40
C ILE A 142 18.99 2.63 -4.08
N VAL A 143 19.62 3.61 -3.46
CA VAL A 143 19.85 4.92 -4.07
C VAL A 143 20.97 4.82 -5.10
N ASP A 144 20.75 5.41 -6.28
CA ASP A 144 21.66 5.40 -7.42
C ASP A 144 21.53 6.67 -8.25
N ASP A 145 22.27 6.75 -9.34
CA ASP A 145 22.06 7.77 -10.37
C ASP A 145 20.64 7.72 -10.89
N LEU A 146 20.01 8.87 -10.98
CA LEU A 146 18.62 8.95 -11.40
C LEU A 146 18.25 10.31 -11.99
N MET A 147 17.54 10.32 -13.11
CA MET A 147 16.81 11.48 -13.59
C MET A 147 15.36 11.08 -13.85
N ALA A 148 14.45 11.68 -13.12
CA ALA A 148 13.03 11.34 -13.21
C ALA A 148 12.13 12.56 -13.07
N LEU A 149 11.02 12.55 -13.82
CA LEU A 149 9.89 13.45 -13.64
C LEU A 149 8.67 12.62 -13.22
N ARG A 150 8.28 12.78 -11.99
CA ARG A 150 7.08 12.16 -11.47
C ARG A 150 5.92 13.14 -11.53
N MET A 151 4.76 12.66 -11.93
CA MET A 151 3.51 13.42 -11.96
C MET A 151 2.44 12.67 -11.17
N GLY A 152 1.70 13.40 -10.36
CA GLY A 152 0.61 12.87 -9.55
C GLY A 152 -0.68 13.68 -9.72
N MET A 153 -1.79 13.00 -9.54
CA MET A 153 -3.11 13.60 -9.43
C MET A 153 -3.83 12.99 -8.23
N ARG A 154 -4.30 13.86 -7.34
CA ARG A 154 -5.10 13.47 -6.18
C ARG A 154 -6.47 14.09 -6.28
N HIS A 155 -7.48 13.25 -6.45
CA HIS A 155 -8.84 13.64 -6.72
C HIS A 155 -9.74 13.26 -5.54
N ARG A 156 -10.47 14.23 -5.00
CA ARG A 156 -11.41 14.02 -3.88
C ARG A 156 -12.76 14.67 -4.19
N LEU A 157 -13.81 13.87 -4.13
CA LEU A 157 -15.18 14.36 -4.07
C LEU A 157 -15.67 14.19 -2.64
N GLN A 158 -16.01 15.27 -1.99
CA GLN A 158 -16.40 15.31 -0.58
C GLN A 158 -17.87 15.70 -0.43
N THR A 159 -18.55 15.09 0.51
CA THR A 159 -19.95 15.41 0.83
C THR A 159 -20.15 15.53 2.35
N LYS A 160 -21.25 16.14 2.75
CA LYS A 160 -21.64 16.27 4.17
C LYS A 160 -22.50 15.09 4.57
N ARG A 161 -22.16 14.43 5.68
CA ARG A 161 -22.96 13.35 6.28
C ARG A 161 -23.24 13.62 7.74
N GLY A 162 -24.30 13.00 8.24
CA GLY A 162 -24.76 13.15 9.63
C GLY A 162 -26.04 14.00 9.76
N PRO A 163 -26.61 14.02 10.97
CA PRO A 163 -27.83 14.79 11.24
C PRO A 163 -27.59 16.31 11.15
N VAL A 164 -28.66 17.06 10.86
CA VAL A 164 -28.59 18.52 10.81
C VAL A 164 -28.07 19.07 12.15
N GLY A 165 -27.06 19.93 12.06
CA GLY A 165 -26.39 20.51 13.23
C GLY A 165 -25.19 19.71 13.73
N ASN A 166 -25.00 18.46 13.28
CA ASN A 166 -23.83 17.64 13.58
C ASN A 166 -23.32 16.91 12.32
N GLN A 167 -23.17 17.67 11.25
CA GLN A 167 -22.66 17.15 9.98
C GLN A 167 -21.14 17.16 9.95
N HIS A 168 -20.56 16.15 9.33
CA HIS A 168 -19.12 16.04 9.07
C HIS A 168 -18.86 15.81 7.58
N ILE A 169 -17.70 16.23 7.12
CA ILE A 169 -17.25 16.05 5.73
C ILE A 169 -16.63 14.67 5.61
N VAL A 170 -17.02 13.94 4.59
CA VAL A 170 -16.46 12.63 4.24
C VAL A 170 -16.03 12.62 2.77
N ASP A 171 -14.95 11.90 2.47
CA ASP A 171 -14.60 11.61 1.09
C ASP A 171 -15.60 10.61 0.53
N TRP A 172 -16.46 11.08 -0.39
CA TRP A 172 -17.40 10.23 -1.10
C TRP A 172 -16.69 9.41 -2.18
N PHE A 173 -15.76 10.06 -2.89
CA PHE A 173 -14.90 9.42 -3.87
C PHE A 173 -13.47 9.97 -3.72
N ALA A 174 -12.51 9.07 -3.69
CA ALA A 174 -11.08 9.36 -3.71
C ALA A 174 -10.43 8.60 -4.85
N PHE A 175 -9.58 9.28 -5.61
CA PHE A 175 -8.80 8.69 -6.69
C PHE A 175 -7.43 9.35 -6.73
N ASP A 176 -6.40 8.55 -6.62
CA ASP A 176 -5.01 8.95 -6.73
C ASP A 176 -4.38 8.21 -7.92
N MET A 177 -3.58 8.90 -8.70
CA MET A 177 -2.86 8.33 -9.82
C MET A 177 -1.48 8.96 -9.90
N ASN A 178 -0.46 8.16 -10.19
CA ASN A 178 0.89 8.61 -10.40
C ASN A 178 1.46 8.00 -11.67
N ALA A 179 2.37 8.74 -12.30
CA ALA A 179 3.15 8.28 -13.44
C ALA A 179 4.55 8.88 -13.37
N THR A 180 5.56 8.13 -13.80
CA THR A 180 6.96 8.57 -13.81
C THR A 180 7.49 8.55 -15.24
N LEU A 181 8.19 9.62 -15.62
CA LEU A 181 8.91 9.74 -16.88
C LEU A 181 10.40 9.77 -16.59
N PHE A 182 11.17 9.07 -17.40
CA PHE A 182 12.63 9.02 -17.32
C PHE A 182 13.25 9.72 -18.52
N PRO A 183 13.81 10.93 -18.35
CA PRO A 183 14.46 11.68 -19.45
C PRO A 183 15.71 10.98 -20.01
N ASP A 184 16.39 10.15 -19.20
CA ASP A 184 17.46 9.24 -19.64
C ASP A 184 17.01 7.79 -19.47
N PRO A 185 16.14 7.28 -20.36
CA PRO A 185 15.52 5.98 -20.16
C PRO A 185 16.52 4.81 -20.28
N ASN A 186 17.61 4.98 -21.01
CA ASN A 186 18.59 3.91 -21.17
C ASN A 186 19.33 3.60 -19.86
N ARG A 187 19.64 4.63 -19.08
CA ARG A 187 20.26 4.48 -17.77
C ARG A 187 19.22 4.12 -16.70
N ASP A 188 18.09 4.84 -16.66
CA ASP A 188 17.22 4.87 -15.50
C ASP A 188 16.04 3.90 -15.60
N ASN A 189 15.67 3.42 -16.80
CA ASN A 189 14.47 2.61 -16.99
C ASN A 189 14.55 1.63 -18.17
N PHE A 190 15.68 0.96 -18.40
CA PHE A 190 15.87 -0.08 -19.42
C PHE A 190 15.38 0.31 -20.83
N GLY A 191 15.57 1.59 -21.20
CA GLY A 191 15.22 2.12 -22.52
C GLY A 191 13.76 2.55 -22.68
N GLN A 192 12.93 2.52 -21.61
CA GLN A 192 11.55 2.97 -21.65
C GLN A 192 11.39 4.37 -21.03
N GLU A 193 10.84 5.31 -21.79
CA GLU A 193 10.64 6.69 -21.33
C GLU A 193 9.61 6.81 -20.20
N VAL A 194 8.59 5.96 -20.24
CA VAL A 194 7.53 5.92 -19.21
C VAL A 194 7.81 4.75 -18.26
N GLY A 195 7.77 5.01 -16.99
CA GLY A 195 7.93 4.02 -15.93
C GLY A 195 6.61 3.39 -15.51
N LEU A 196 6.51 3.14 -14.21
CA LEU A 196 5.31 2.61 -13.61
C LEU A 196 4.20 3.66 -13.56
N ILE A 197 2.97 3.21 -13.80
CA ILE A 197 1.75 3.99 -13.58
C ILE A 197 0.98 3.26 -12.50
N ASP A 198 0.64 3.96 -11.42
CA ASP A 198 -0.14 3.42 -10.32
C ASP A 198 -1.41 4.23 -10.07
N TYR A 199 -2.42 3.56 -9.52
CA TYR A 199 -3.63 4.22 -9.05
C TYR A 199 -4.19 3.56 -7.80
N ASP A 200 -4.86 4.37 -6.97
CA ASP A 200 -5.71 3.95 -5.86
C ASP A 200 -7.07 4.64 -5.96
N MET A 201 -8.14 3.89 -5.79
CA MET A 201 -9.51 4.37 -5.85
C MET A 201 -10.30 3.87 -4.65
N ARG A 202 -11.05 4.79 -4.03
CA ARG A 202 -12.05 4.46 -3.02
C ARG A 202 -13.34 5.21 -3.28
N TRP A 203 -14.44 4.48 -3.35
CA TRP A 203 -15.78 5.05 -3.48
C TRP A 203 -16.65 4.66 -2.30
N ASN A 204 -16.92 5.59 -1.42
CA ASN A 204 -17.75 5.42 -0.23
C ASN A 204 -19.21 5.74 -0.57
N ILE A 205 -19.95 4.77 -1.13
CA ILE A 205 -21.34 4.93 -1.58
C ILE A 205 -22.25 5.27 -0.40
N GLY A 206 -21.99 4.71 0.76
CA GLY A 206 -22.71 5.00 1.99
C GLY A 206 -21.77 4.97 3.21
N ASP A 207 -22.35 5.02 4.39
CA ASP A 207 -21.57 4.98 5.65
C ASP A 207 -20.99 3.59 5.95
N ARG A 208 -21.47 2.57 5.26
CA ARG A 208 -21.12 1.17 5.53
C ARG A 208 -20.59 0.42 4.33
N PHE A 209 -20.70 0.99 3.14
CA PHE A 209 -20.38 0.32 1.90
C PHE A 209 -19.39 1.13 1.08
N SER A 210 -18.28 0.51 0.71
CA SER A 210 -17.25 1.13 -0.11
C SER A 210 -16.81 0.16 -1.21
N ILE A 211 -16.54 0.70 -2.39
CA ILE A 211 -15.83 0.03 -3.47
C ILE A 211 -14.40 0.53 -3.41
N VAL A 212 -13.45 -0.38 -3.51
CA VAL A 212 -12.01 -0.09 -3.55
C VAL A 212 -11.39 -0.74 -4.77
N SER A 213 -10.43 -0.07 -5.36
CA SER A 213 -9.64 -0.61 -6.46
C SER A 213 -8.25 0.01 -6.43
N ASP A 214 -7.23 -0.79 -6.64
CA ASP A 214 -5.85 -0.37 -6.75
C ASP A 214 -5.16 -1.14 -7.86
N GLY A 215 -4.10 -0.58 -8.36
CA GLY A 215 -3.32 -1.26 -9.37
C GLY A 215 -2.11 -0.47 -9.81
N PHE A 216 -1.21 -1.18 -10.47
CA PHE A 216 -0.11 -0.57 -11.19
C PHE A 216 0.15 -1.31 -12.51
N ALA A 217 0.75 -0.59 -13.44
CA ALA A 217 1.15 -1.13 -14.73
C ALA A 217 2.58 -0.69 -15.05
N ASP A 218 3.46 -1.68 -15.26
CA ASP A 218 4.74 -1.45 -15.93
C ASP A 218 4.52 -1.27 -17.43
N THR A 219 5.17 -0.30 -18.01
CA THR A 219 5.01 0.03 -19.44
C THR A 219 5.79 -0.90 -20.37
N PHE A 220 6.64 -1.78 -19.85
CA PHE A 220 7.22 -2.84 -20.66
C PHE A 220 6.14 -3.74 -21.27
N GLY A 221 6.36 -4.26 -22.46
CA GLY A 221 5.42 -5.16 -23.12
C GLY A 221 5.13 -6.42 -22.29
N ASP A 222 6.16 -6.95 -21.64
CA ASP A 222 6.15 -8.09 -20.72
C ASP A 222 6.17 -7.68 -19.24
N GLY A 223 5.99 -6.37 -18.95
CA GLY A 223 6.05 -5.81 -17.62
C GLY A 223 4.90 -6.27 -16.72
N LEU A 224 5.15 -6.25 -15.43
CA LEU A 224 4.17 -6.62 -14.42
C LEU A 224 3.03 -5.61 -14.38
N LYS A 225 1.79 -6.11 -14.48
CA LYS A 225 0.57 -5.32 -14.35
C LYS A 225 -0.31 -5.96 -13.30
N THR A 226 -0.80 -5.16 -12.37
CA THR A 226 -1.72 -5.62 -11.32
C THR A 226 -2.95 -4.74 -11.28
N VAL A 227 -4.10 -5.36 -11.12
CA VAL A 227 -5.36 -4.68 -10.86
C VAL A 227 -6.09 -5.43 -9.78
N SER A 228 -6.44 -4.74 -8.70
CA SER A 228 -7.30 -5.28 -7.65
C SER A 228 -8.61 -4.50 -7.62
N GLY A 229 -9.69 -5.17 -7.28
CA GLY A 229 -10.97 -4.52 -7.05
C GLY A 229 -11.78 -5.28 -6.01
N GLY A 230 -12.49 -4.55 -5.17
CA GLY A 230 -13.26 -5.20 -4.12
C GLY A 230 -14.32 -4.31 -3.48
N VAL A 231 -15.10 -4.95 -2.66
CA VAL A 231 -16.19 -4.35 -1.92
C VAL A 231 -15.92 -4.54 -0.42
N VAL A 232 -16.02 -3.46 0.32
CA VAL A 232 -15.91 -3.45 1.78
C VAL A 232 -17.26 -3.07 2.37
N MET A 233 -17.76 -3.88 3.29
CA MET A 233 -18.92 -3.56 4.11
C MET A 233 -18.47 -3.43 5.57
N ASN A 234 -18.64 -2.25 6.14
CA ASN A 234 -18.35 -1.96 7.53
C ASN A 234 -19.64 -1.84 8.35
N ARG A 235 -19.72 -2.57 9.45
CA ARG A 235 -20.77 -2.40 10.47
C ARG A 235 -20.09 -1.91 11.75
N PRO A 236 -20.22 -0.62 12.07
CA PRO A 236 -19.60 -0.06 13.28
C PRO A 236 -19.90 -0.94 14.51
N THR A 237 -18.90 -1.18 15.34
CA THR A 237 -18.90 -2.04 16.54
C THR A 237 -19.14 -3.52 16.30
N ARG A 238 -19.55 -3.93 15.09
CA ARG A 238 -19.83 -5.35 14.79
C ARG A 238 -18.80 -6.02 13.90
N GLY A 239 -18.12 -5.28 13.03
CA GLY A 239 -17.07 -5.84 12.18
C GLY A 239 -17.14 -5.41 10.73
N ASN A 240 -16.39 -6.11 9.88
CA ASN A 240 -16.27 -5.84 8.45
C ASN A 240 -16.36 -7.13 7.62
N ILE A 241 -16.73 -6.95 6.38
CA ILE A 241 -16.73 -7.99 5.34
C ILE A 241 -16.04 -7.40 4.11
N TYR A 242 -15.14 -8.15 3.50
CA TYR A 242 -14.47 -7.82 2.26
C TYR A 242 -14.66 -8.95 1.26
N ALA A 243 -14.91 -8.61 0.01
CA ALA A 243 -14.85 -9.52 -1.13
C ALA A 243 -14.19 -8.81 -2.30
N GLY A 244 -13.24 -9.44 -2.95
CA GLY A 244 -12.49 -8.81 -4.04
C GLY A 244 -11.81 -9.81 -4.96
N VAL A 245 -11.27 -9.23 -6.02
CA VAL A 245 -10.49 -9.93 -7.04
C VAL A 245 -9.17 -9.21 -7.24
N ARG A 246 -8.12 -9.94 -7.59
CA ARG A 246 -6.83 -9.41 -8.02
C ARG A 246 -6.39 -10.14 -9.27
N SER A 247 -6.06 -9.41 -10.31
CA SER A 247 -5.44 -9.91 -11.52
C SER A 247 -4.00 -9.43 -11.59
N ILE A 248 -3.08 -10.34 -11.85
CA ILE A 248 -1.66 -10.08 -12.07
C ILE A 248 -1.32 -10.65 -13.43
N THR A 249 -0.69 -9.86 -14.30
CA THR A 249 -0.22 -10.26 -15.61
C THR A 249 1.19 -9.76 -15.87
N GLY A 250 1.97 -10.51 -16.62
CA GLY A 250 3.35 -10.19 -16.95
C GLY A 250 4.26 -11.41 -16.76
N PRO A 251 5.41 -11.26 -16.07
CA PRO A 251 6.29 -12.38 -15.76
C PRO A 251 5.61 -13.50 -14.97
N ILE A 252 4.58 -13.13 -14.21
CA ILE A 252 3.73 -14.04 -13.45
C ILE A 252 2.29 -13.73 -13.83
N THR A 253 1.48 -14.77 -14.02
CA THR A 253 0.04 -14.64 -14.21
C THR A 253 -0.69 -15.27 -13.04
N SER A 254 -1.64 -14.52 -12.46
CA SER A 254 -2.43 -14.97 -11.32
C SER A 254 -3.75 -14.20 -11.28
N ASN A 255 -4.86 -14.92 -11.13
CA ASN A 255 -6.20 -14.34 -11.02
C ASN A 255 -6.86 -14.85 -9.73
N VAL A 256 -6.77 -14.05 -8.67
CA VAL A 256 -7.17 -14.41 -7.33
C VAL A 256 -8.54 -13.81 -7.00
N VAL A 257 -9.44 -14.64 -6.52
CA VAL A 257 -10.62 -14.20 -5.76
C VAL A 257 -10.33 -14.36 -4.29
N MET A 258 -10.66 -13.35 -3.51
CA MET A 258 -10.44 -13.36 -2.06
C MET A 258 -11.65 -12.83 -1.31
N GLY A 259 -11.87 -13.38 -0.15
CA GLY A 259 -12.89 -12.90 0.77
C GLY A 259 -12.43 -12.99 2.21
N SER A 260 -12.85 -12.05 3.00
CA SER A 260 -12.61 -12.07 4.44
C SER A 260 -13.77 -11.45 5.20
N TYR A 261 -14.01 -11.93 6.38
CA TYR A 261 -14.89 -11.28 7.32
C TYR A 261 -14.33 -11.34 8.73
N SER A 262 -14.67 -10.33 9.50
CA SER A 262 -14.46 -10.27 10.94
C SER A 262 -15.74 -9.76 11.56
N TYR A 263 -16.40 -10.56 12.38
CA TYR A 263 -17.72 -10.22 12.86
C TYR A 263 -17.99 -10.64 14.31
N ARG A 264 -18.54 -9.71 15.07
CA ARG A 264 -19.03 -9.94 16.43
C ARG A 264 -20.45 -10.51 16.37
N LEU A 265 -20.56 -11.83 16.52
CA LEU A 265 -21.85 -12.53 16.49
C LEU A 265 -22.72 -12.17 17.68
N SER A 266 -22.11 -12.03 18.86
CA SER A 266 -22.77 -11.65 20.10
C SER A 266 -21.81 -10.88 21.01
N GLU A 267 -22.26 -10.48 22.18
CA GLU A 267 -21.40 -9.84 23.17
C GLU A 267 -20.19 -10.71 23.58
N LYS A 268 -20.34 -12.04 23.48
CA LYS A 268 -19.35 -13.02 23.93
C LYS A 268 -18.58 -13.71 22.79
N TRP A 269 -18.98 -13.53 21.53
CA TRP A 269 -18.39 -14.28 20.43
C TRP A 269 -18.00 -13.40 19.25
N ILE A 270 -16.76 -13.56 18.81
CA ILE A 270 -16.23 -12.97 17.57
C ILE A 270 -15.77 -14.12 16.67
N THR A 271 -16.04 -14.01 15.38
CA THR A 271 -15.54 -14.93 14.35
C THR A 271 -14.81 -14.14 13.27
N THR A 272 -13.71 -14.70 12.80
CA THR A 272 -13.02 -14.21 11.60
C THR A 272 -12.84 -15.36 10.64
N ALA A 273 -12.92 -15.10 9.34
CA ALA A 273 -12.48 -16.04 8.34
C ALA A 273 -11.95 -15.30 7.12
N SER A 274 -11.01 -15.93 6.43
CA SER A 274 -10.54 -15.49 5.12
C SER A 274 -10.24 -16.69 4.23
N ALA A 275 -10.43 -16.51 2.93
CA ALA A 275 -10.08 -17.50 1.92
C ALA A 275 -9.60 -16.78 0.67
N ALA A 276 -8.67 -17.39 -0.06
CA ALA A 276 -8.19 -16.92 -1.35
C ALA A 276 -7.98 -18.11 -2.29
N TYR A 277 -8.40 -17.95 -3.53
CA TYR A 277 -8.29 -18.96 -4.58
C TYR A 277 -7.76 -18.31 -5.87
N ASP A 278 -6.72 -18.90 -6.44
CA ASP A 278 -6.14 -18.50 -7.72
C ASP A 278 -6.69 -19.40 -8.83
N PHE A 279 -7.34 -18.81 -9.82
CA PHE A 279 -7.94 -19.52 -10.96
C PHE A 279 -6.92 -19.96 -12.01
N ASP A 280 -5.68 -19.45 -11.94
CA ASP A 280 -4.60 -19.86 -12.85
C ASP A 280 -3.84 -21.07 -12.29
N SER A 281 -2.57 -20.91 -11.97
CA SER A 281 -1.72 -22.02 -11.59
C SER A 281 -1.65 -22.30 -10.09
N GLY A 282 -2.10 -21.34 -9.27
CA GLY A 282 -1.96 -21.40 -7.81
C GLY A 282 -3.02 -22.28 -7.11
N GLY A 283 -4.23 -22.38 -7.68
CA GLY A 283 -5.33 -23.08 -7.06
C GLY A 283 -5.74 -22.48 -5.71
N ASP A 284 -6.02 -23.32 -4.74
CA ASP A 284 -6.31 -22.88 -3.36
C ASP A 284 -5.03 -22.31 -2.71
N ILE A 285 -5.06 -21.00 -2.38
CA ILE A 285 -3.91 -20.32 -1.77
C ILE A 285 -3.88 -20.59 -0.28
N GLY A 286 -5.05 -20.48 0.37
CA GLY A 286 -5.17 -20.71 1.78
C GLY A 286 -6.44 -20.19 2.40
N GLN A 287 -6.73 -20.73 3.57
CA GLN A 287 -7.93 -20.43 4.32
C GLN A 287 -7.58 -20.26 5.79
N THR A 288 -8.21 -19.30 6.44
CA THR A 288 -8.10 -19.14 7.90
C THR A 288 -9.50 -18.98 8.49
N ALA A 289 -9.69 -19.52 9.66
CA ALA A 289 -10.89 -19.29 10.46
C ALA A 289 -10.52 -19.21 11.94
N THR A 290 -11.09 -18.24 12.64
CA THR A 290 -10.92 -18.14 14.10
C THR A 290 -12.25 -17.91 14.79
N VAL A 291 -12.34 -18.41 16.01
CA VAL A 291 -13.45 -18.15 16.92
C VAL A 291 -12.86 -17.65 18.22
N THR A 292 -13.26 -16.47 18.63
CA THR A 292 -12.83 -15.87 19.90
C THR A 292 -14.01 -15.76 20.84
N ARG A 293 -13.86 -16.35 22.03
CA ARG A 293 -14.79 -16.17 23.14
C ARG A 293 -14.29 -15.04 24.03
N ILE A 294 -15.16 -14.06 24.27
CA ILE A 294 -14.93 -12.99 25.22
C ILE A 294 -15.45 -13.46 26.59
N GLY A 295 -14.51 -13.80 27.49
CA GLY A 295 -14.80 -14.06 28.88
C GLY A 295 -14.74 -12.79 29.73
N GLU A 296 -14.99 -12.93 31.03
CA GLU A 296 -14.92 -11.82 31.99
C GLU A 296 -13.48 -11.27 32.06
N SER A 297 -12.50 -12.12 32.30
CA SER A 297 -11.11 -11.74 32.51
C SER A 297 -10.20 -12.12 31.34
N MET A 298 -10.58 -13.06 30.50
CA MET A 298 -9.75 -13.66 29.46
C MET A 298 -10.48 -13.71 28.12
N LEU A 299 -9.71 -13.60 27.04
CA LEU A 299 -10.12 -13.91 25.68
C LEU A 299 -9.55 -15.27 25.31
N MET A 300 -10.37 -16.15 24.77
CA MET A 300 -9.97 -17.46 24.26
C MET A 300 -10.19 -17.50 22.77
N THR A 301 -9.13 -17.66 22.00
CA THR A 301 -9.19 -17.79 20.54
C THR A 301 -8.75 -19.18 20.12
N VAL A 302 -9.57 -19.81 19.30
CA VAL A 302 -9.23 -21.05 18.59
C VAL A 302 -9.20 -20.70 17.10
N GLY A 303 -8.14 -21.06 16.43
CA GLY A 303 -7.96 -20.81 15.02
C GLY A 303 -7.56 -22.06 14.26
N PHE A 304 -7.96 -22.08 13.00
CA PHE A 304 -7.58 -23.07 12.01
C PHE A 304 -7.05 -22.34 10.79
N ASN A 305 -5.93 -22.79 10.24
CA ASN A 305 -5.36 -22.26 9.03
C ASN A 305 -4.87 -23.39 8.10
N VAL A 306 -5.11 -23.21 6.82
CA VAL A 306 -4.55 -24.01 5.75
C VAL A 306 -3.74 -23.06 4.87
N ASP A 307 -2.49 -23.36 4.62
CA ASP A 307 -1.62 -22.66 3.68
C ASP A 307 -1.18 -23.69 2.62
N HIS A 308 -1.84 -23.65 1.48
CA HIS A 308 -1.56 -24.57 0.37
C HIS A 308 -0.19 -24.29 -0.27
N SER A 309 0.28 -23.04 -0.25
CA SER A 309 1.60 -22.68 -0.80
C SER A 309 2.75 -23.33 -0.02
N LYS A 310 2.53 -23.61 1.26
CA LYS A 310 3.50 -24.28 2.14
C LYS A 310 3.13 -25.71 2.47
N ASN A 311 2.01 -26.20 1.91
CA ASN A 311 1.43 -27.52 2.25
C ASN A 311 1.31 -27.73 3.76
N SER A 312 0.82 -26.72 4.46
CA SER A 312 0.74 -26.72 5.91
C SER A 312 -0.70 -26.53 6.40
N VAL A 313 -1.04 -27.28 7.44
CA VAL A 313 -2.29 -27.14 8.17
C VAL A 313 -1.94 -26.86 9.63
N GLY A 314 -2.54 -25.83 10.19
CA GLY A 314 -2.29 -25.41 11.55
C GLY A 314 -3.58 -25.25 12.36
N VAL A 315 -3.47 -25.58 13.64
CA VAL A 315 -4.47 -25.20 14.65
C VAL A 315 -3.74 -24.36 15.69
N ASN A 316 -4.29 -23.23 16.01
CA ASN A 316 -3.76 -22.37 17.05
C ASN A 316 -4.77 -22.19 18.18
N PHE A 317 -4.23 -22.07 19.37
CA PHE A 317 -4.98 -21.73 20.57
C PHE A 317 -4.29 -20.58 21.26
N MET A 318 -5.05 -19.53 21.58
CA MET A 318 -4.52 -18.34 22.23
C MET A 318 -5.39 -17.96 23.42
N LEU A 319 -4.74 -17.59 24.52
CA LEU A 319 -5.36 -17.08 25.70
C LEU A 319 -4.76 -15.72 26.05
N GLU A 320 -5.59 -14.69 26.09
CA GLU A 320 -5.14 -13.32 26.29
C GLU A 320 -5.91 -12.65 27.44
N PRO A 321 -5.25 -11.82 28.26
CA PRO A 321 -5.93 -11.10 29.33
C PRO A 321 -6.84 -10.00 28.75
N ARG A 322 -8.11 -10.00 29.14
CA ARG A 322 -9.05 -8.94 28.73
C ARG A 322 -8.79 -7.60 29.44
N PHE A 323 -8.27 -7.66 30.66
CA PHE A 323 -8.00 -6.49 31.50
C PHE A 323 -6.72 -5.73 31.11
N LEU A 324 -5.87 -6.27 30.23
CA LEU A 324 -4.65 -5.64 29.73
C LEU A 324 -4.72 -5.45 28.20
N PRO A 325 -5.49 -4.49 27.70
CA PRO A 325 -5.70 -4.34 26.25
C PRO A 325 -4.42 -4.06 25.46
N ASN A 326 -3.42 -3.45 26.08
CA ASN A 326 -2.14 -3.16 25.44
C ASN A 326 -1.24 -4.39 25.23
N LEU A 327 -1.48 -5.48 25.92
CA LEU A 327 -0.76 -6.75 25.79
C LEU A 327 -1.45 -7.75 24.86
N ARG A 328 -2.55 -7.37 24.24
CA ARG A 328 -3.24 -8.25 23.29
C ARG A 328 -2.48 -8.30 21.99
N VAL A 329 -2.18 -9.49 21.52
CA VAL A 329 -1.56 -9.77 20.23
C VAL A 329 -2.64 -9.76 19.13
N THR A 330 -3.83 -10.29 19.45
CA THR A 330 -4.94 -10.37 18.51
C THR A 330 -5.66 -9.03 18.40
N LYS A 331 -5.40 -8.30 17.33
CA LYS A 331 -6.18 -7.11 16.97
C LYS A 331 -7.19 -7.47 15.89
N THR A 332 -8.47 -7.50 16.25
CA THR A 332 -9.54 -7.75 15.28
C THR A 332 -9.97 -6.41 14.70
N THR A 333 -9.69 -6.19 13.44
CA THR A 333 -10.00 -4.92 12.74
C THR A 333 -11.51 -4.63 12.78
N GLY A 334 -11.85 -3.43 13.21
CA GLY A 334 -13.24 -2.96 13.24
C GLY A 334 -14.09 -3.48 14.41
N ILE A 335 -13.51 -4.24 15.34
CA ILE A 335 -14.19 -4.72 16.54
C ILE A 335 -13.42 -4.25 17.78
N ASP A 336 -14.05 -3.41 18.56
CA ASP A 336 -13.53 -3.01 19.87
C ASP A 336 -13.97 -4.00 20.94
N ILE A 337 -13.01 -4.52 21.69
CA ILE A 337 -13.24 -5.36 22.87
C ILE A 337 -12.84 -4.54 24.10
N PRO A 338 -13.81 -3.99 24.84
CA PRO A 338 -13.50 -3.20 26.01
C PRO A 338 -12.77 -4.04 27.06
N PRO A 339 -11.90 -3.43 27.90
CA PRO A 339 -11.30 -4.12 29.03
C PRO A 339 -12.37 -4.62 30.01
N ALA A 340 -11.99 -5.57 30.84
CA ALA A 340 -12.86 -6.09 31.89
C ALA A 340 -13.31 -4.96 32.85
N GLY A 341 -14.58 -4.96 33.25
CA GLY A 341 -15.15 -3.92 34.12
C GLY A 341 -15.48 -2.60 33.46
N ALA A 342 -15.08 -2.36 32.18
CA ALA A 342 -15.29 -1.08 31.52
C ALA A 342 -16.77 -0.73 31.25
N MET A 343 -17.63 -1.74 31.21
CA MET A 343 -19.06 -1.57 30.88
C MET A 343 -19.97 -1.71 32.10
N GLY A 344 -19.43 -2.06 33.27
CA GLY A 344 -20.23 -2.24 34.48
C GLY A 344 -21.27 -3.39 34.43
N LEU A 345 -21.11 -4.32 33.53
CA LEU A 345 -22.05 -5.41 33.22
C LEU A 345 -21.43 -6.79 33.50
N GLU A 346 -20.64 -6.91 34.55
CA GLU A 346 -19.97 -8.17 34.91
C GLU A 346 -20.51 -8.76 36.19
#